data_e344128dcb848a0d399e718600958bbc
#
_entry.id   e344128dcb848a0d399e718600958bbc
#
_cell.length_a   1.000
_cell.length_b   1.000
_cell.length_c   1.000
_cell.angle_alpha   90.00
_cell.angle_beta   90.00
_cell.angle_gamma   90.00
#
_symmetry.space_group_name_H-M   'P 1'
#
loop_
_entity.id
_entity.type
_entity.pdbx_description
1 polymer ?
#
loop_
_entity_poly.entity_id
_entity_poly.type
_entity_poly.pdbx_seq_one_letter_code
_entity_poly.pdbx_strand_id
1 'polypeptide(L)'
;MSGGLPALQGRGIRLRQLTQADAADLFDVFSDPRVMRYWSRGPFRHLGEARQLIEDIDAGWRSDTLYQWGIEPDGAGRVVGTTTLFQLSMAHRRGEIGFALGSAWWGRGWARAAVECLIDHAFDALDLGRLEADVDPRNTASLGLLERLGFRREGLLRERDRVAGEV
;
A
#
# COMPACT_ATOMS: atom_id res chain seq x y z
N MET A 1 -8.07 -2.04 19.43
CA MET A 1 -6.70 -2.45 19.83
C MET A 1 -5.98 -1.31 20.49
N SER A 2 -5.45 -1.57 21.65
CA SER A 2 -4.83 -0.53 22.48
C SER A 2 -3.37 -0.22 22.12
N GLY A 3 -2.78 -0.91 21.18
CA GLY A 3 -1.34 -0.82 20.89
C GLY A 3 -0.93 -0.32 19.51
N GLY A 4 -1.85 0.14 18.69
CA GLY A 4 -1.55 0.52 17.31
C GLY A 4 -1.47 -0.66 16.37
N LEU A 5 -0.98 -0.43 15.14
CA LEU A 5 -0.80 -1.49 14.16
C LEU A 5 0.33 -2.44 14.58
N PRO A 6 0.15 -3.75 14.41
CA PRO A 6 1.23 -4.69 14.69
C PRO A 6 2.38 -4.51 13.69
N ALA A 7 3.62 -4.65 14.15
CA ALA A 7 4.76 -4.74 13.24
C ALA A 7 4.81 -6.16 12.65
N LEU A 8 5.06 -6.25 11.34
CA LEU A 8 5.09 -7.52 10.63
C LEU A 8 6.46 -7.69 9.98
N GLN A 9 7.07 -8.85 10.15
CA GLN A 9 8.38 -9.13 9.57
C GLN A 9 8.23 -9.89 8.26
N GLY A 10 8.79 -9.35 7.19
CA GLY A 10 8.87 -9.97 5.88
C GLY A 10 10.30 -10.35 5.50
N ARG A 11 10.50 -10.67 4.22
CA ARG A 11 11.84 -11.02 3.70
C ARG A 11 12.64 -9.76 3.41
N GLY A 12 13.58 -9.44 4.31
CA GLY A 12 14.45 -8.27 4.16
C GLY A 12 13.76 -6.94 4.43
N ILE A 13 12.51 -6.97 4.87
CA ILE A 13 11.74 -5.76 5.23
C ILE A 13 10.88 -6.03 6.46
N ARG A 14 10.45 -4.97 7.10
CA ARG A 14 9.35 -5.04 8.04
C ARG A 14 8.28 -4.03 7.69
N LEU A 15 7.06 -4.34 8.04
CA LEU A 15 5.95 -3.43 7.99
C LEU A 15 5.74 -2.85 9.38
N ARG A 16 5.70 -1.54 9.49
CA ARG A 16 5.53 -0.87 10.78
C ARG A 16 4.57 0.30 10.70
N GLN A 17 4.07 0.70 11.85
CA GLN A 17 3.22 1.88 11.95
C GLN A 17 4.01 3.13 11.55
N LEU A 18 3.36 3.99 10.76
CA LEU A 18 3.92 5.28 10.37
C LEU A 18 3.72 6.31 11.48
N THR A 19 4.68 7.22 11.60
CA THR A 19 4.59 8.37 12.50
C THR A 19 4.92 9.64 11.71
N GLN A 20 4.72 10.80 12.31
CA GLN A 20 5.05 12.07 11.64
C GLN A 20 6.54 12.21 11.30
N ALA A 21 7.41 11.45 11.98
CA ALA A 21 8.82 11.39 11.63
C ALA A 21 9.07 10.80 10.22
N ASP A 22 8.10 10.08 9.68
CA ASP A 22 8.19 9.46 8.35
C ASP A 22 7.67 10.37 7.22
N ALA A 23 7.19 11.56 7.54
CA ALA A 23 6.55 12.43 6.54
C ALA A 23 7.46 12.77 5.36
N ALA A 24 8.74 13.06 5.60
CA ALA A 24 9.68 13.38 4.54
C ALA A 24 9.92 12.18 3.61
N ASP A 25 10.05 10.98 4.16
CA ASP A 25 10.23 9.74 3.38
C ASP A 25 8.99 9.45 2.53
N LEU A 26 7.81 9.63 3.09
CA LEU A 26 6.55 9.44 2.35
C LEU A 26 6.39 10.49 1.25
N PHE A 27 6.79 11.72 1.52
CA PHE A 27 6.77 12.76 0.50
C PHE A 27 7.66 12.39 -0.69
N ASP A 28 8.86 11.86 -0.43
CA ASP A 28 9.76 11.41 -1.50
C ASP A 28 9.10 10.32 -2.36
N VAL A 29 8.35 9.42 -1.77
CA VAL A 29 7.65 8.38 -2.51
C VAL A 29 6.51 8.95 -3.35
N PHE A 30 5.61 9.69 -2.71
CA PHE A 30 4.34 10.11 -3.33
C PHE A 30 4.44 11.41 -4.13
N SER A 31 5.58 12.09 -4.11
CA SER A 31 5.85 13.25 -5.00
C SER A 31 6.46 12.82 -6.34
N ASP A 32 6.87 11.57 -6.47
CA ASP A 32 7.49 11.05 -7.70
C ASP A 32 6.42 10.72 -8.74
N PRO A 33 6.41 11.39 -9.91
CA PRO A 33 5.43 11.09 -10.97
C PRO A 33 5.47 9.63 -11.46
N ARG A 34 6.63 8.97 -11.38
CA ARG A 34 6.76 7.57 -11.80
C ARG A 34 6.01 6.64 -10.85
N VAL A 35 6.03 6.92 -9.55
CA VAL A 35 5.29 6.18 -8.54
C VAL A 35 3.79 6.40 -8.72
N MET A 36 3.39 7.65 -8.96
CA MET A 36 1.98 8.07 -8.98
C MET A 36 1.32 7.95 -10.35
N ARG A 37 2.03 7.45 -11.36
CA ARG A 37 1.55 7.41 -12.74
C ARG A 37 0.17 6.77 -12.92
N TYR A 38 -0.07 5.69 -12.19
CA TYR A 38 -1.31 4.91 -12.32
C TYR A 38 -2.24 5.05 -11.12
N TRP A 39 -1.99 6.06 -10.29
CA TRP A 39 -2.83 6.33 -9.13
C TRP A 39 -4.02 7.20 -9.50
N SER A 40 -5.07 7.18 -8.66
CA SER A 40 -6.28 7.97 -8.85
C SER A 40 -6.11 9.45 -8.55
N ARG A 41 -4.92 9.87 -8.16
CA ARG A 41 -4.57 11.28 -7.94
C ARG A 41 -3.16 11.56 -8.45
N GLY A 42 -2.84 12.85 -8.65
CA GLY A 42 -1.50 13.27 -9.02
C GLY A 42 -0.49 13.21 -7.88
N PRO A 43 0.81 13.44 -8.19
CA PRO A 43 1.86 13.47 -7.18
C PRO A 43 1.63 14.53 -6.10
N PHE A 44 2.16 14.27 -4.90
CA PHE A 44 2.19 15.26 -3.83
C PHE A 44 3.06 16.46 -4.24
N ARG A 45 2.64 17.65 -3.87
CA ARG A 45 3.35 18.92 -4.14
C ARG A 45 3.93 19.55 -2.89
N HIS A 46 3.41 19.19 -1.71
CA HIS A 46 3.78 19.80 -0.45
C HIS A 46 3.95 18.75 0.63
N LEU A 47 4.91 18.95 1.51
CA LEU A 47 5.15 18.07 2.65
C LEU A 47 3.89 17.90 3.52
N GLY A 48 3.07 18.94 3.61
CA GLY A 48 1.81 18.89 4.35
C GLY A 48 0.86 17.79 3.88
N GLU A 49 0.91 17.42 2.60
CA GLU A 49 0.10 16.32 2.07
C GLU A 49 0.53 14.97 2.65
N ALA A 50 1.84 14.77 2.85
CA ALA A 50 2.36 13.57 3.50
C ALA A 50 1.97 13.53 4.99
N ARG A 51 2.00 14.67 5.66
CA ARG A 51 1.56 14.77 7.06
C ARG A 51 0.07 14.47 7.20
N GLN A 52 -0.74 14.98 6.28
CA GLN A 52 -2.17 14.69 6.24
C GLN A 52 -2.43 13.20 6.00
N LEU A 53 -1.69 12.59 5.09
CA LEU A 53 -1.80 11.15 4.84
C LEU A 53 -1.55 10.35 6.12
N ILE A 54 -0.54 10.70 6.90
CA ILE A 54 -0.23 10.00 8.16
C ILE A 54 -1.39 10.17 9.16
N GLU A 55 -1.97 11.34 9.26
CA GLU A 55 -3.14 11.57 10.12
C GLU A 55 -4.34 10.73 9.67
N ASP A 56 -4.58 10.65 8.36
CA ASP A 56 -5.66 9.84 7.79
C ASP A 56 -5.45 8.35 8.06
N ILE A 57 -4.20 7.89 7.96
CA ILE A 57 -3.83 6.52 8.28
C ILE A 57 -4.10 6.21 9.76
N ASP A 58 -3.73 7.10 10.65
CA ASP A 58 -3.99 6.94 12.08
C ASP A 58 -5.50 6.86 12.37
N ALA A 59 -6.29 7.73 11.75
CA ALA A 59 -7.74 7.70 11.89
C ALA A 59 -8.31 6.39 11.33
N GLY A 60 -7.75 5.90 10.24
CA GLY A 60 -8.21 4.66 9.59
C GLY A 60 -8.06 3.42 10.46
N TRP A 61 -6.88 3.20 11.05
CA TRP A 61 -6.70 2.02 11.88
C TRP A 61 -7.48 2.11 13.21
N ARG A 62 -7.66 3.31 13.75
CA ARG A 62 -8.46 3.52 14.97
C ARG A 62 -9.94 3.21 14.74
N SER A 63 -10.45 3.44 13.53
CA SER A 63 -11.84 3.16 13.14
C SER A 63 -12.01 1.79 12.46
N ASP A 64 -10.94 1.02 12.33
CA ASP A 64 -10.92 -0.28 11.65
C ASP A 64 -11.41 -0.21 10.19
N THR A 65 -11.14 0.91 9.50
CA THR A 65 -11.52 1.10 8.11
C THR A 65 -10.36 0.95 7.14
N LEU A 66 -9.11 1.11 7.63
CA LEU A 66 -7.92 1.06 6.81
C LEU A 66 -6.73 0.70 7.70
N TYR A 67 -5.92 -0.24 7.22
CA TYR A 67 -4.65 -0.57 7.83
C TYR A 67 -3.54 -0.34 6.82
N GLN A 68 -2.68 0.64 7.08
CA GLN A 68 -1.59 1.00 6.17
C GLN A 68 -0.28 1.05 6.93
N TRP A 69 0.68 0.26 6.46
CA TRP A 69 2.00 0.14 7.06
C TRP A 69 3.04 0.83 6.19
N GLY A 70 4.08 1.34 6.83
CA GLY A 70 5.31 1.72 6.15
C GLY A 70 6.16 0.49 5.87
N ILE A 71 6.80 0.48 4.71
CA ILE A 71 7.76 -0.56 4.33
C ILE A 71 9.15 -0.06 4.70
N GLU A 72 9.80 -0.73 5.64
CA GLU A 72 11.16 -0.39 6.08
C GLU A 72 12.08 -1.56 5.76
N PRO A 73 13.06 -1.38 4.85
CA PRO A 73 14.06 -2.42 4.63
C PRO A 73 14.91 -2.62 5.88
N ASP A 74 15.33 -3.87 6.12
CA ASP A 74 16.13 -4.21 7.29
C ASP A 74 17.40 -3.37 7.33
N GLY A 75 17.63 -2.68 8.47
CA GLY A 75 18.81 -1.85 8.68
C GLY A 75 18.78 -0.49 7.98
N ALA A 76 17.75 -0.16 7.21
CA ALA A 76 17.71 1.11 6.47
C ALA A 76 17.39 2.31 7.34
N GLY A 77 16.62 2.13 8.40
CA GLY A 77 16.18 3.22 9.27
C GLY A 77 15.26 4.23 8.61
N ARG A 78 14.62 3.85 7.48
CA ARG A 78 13.73 4.73 6.74
C ARG A 78 12.63 3.95 6.06
N VAL A 79 11.54 4.63 5.74
CA VAL A 79 10.41 4.05 5.00
C VAL A 79 10.63 4.31 3.50
N VAL A 80 10.44 3.27 2.70
CA VAL A 80 10.62 3.35 1.24
C VAL A 80 9.32 3.20 0.47
N GLY A 81 8.21 2.96 1.16
CA GLY A 81 6.90 2.79 0.55
C GLY A 81 5.85 2.43 1.57
N THR A 82 4.68 2.06 1.09
CA THR A 82 3.56 1.64 1.94
C THR A 82 2.87 0.42 1.36
N THR A 83 2.22 -0.35 2.22
CA THR A 83 1.26 -1.36 1.82
C THR A 83 0.01 -1.21 2.67
N THR A 84 -1.16 -1.41 2.06
CA THR A 84 -2.43 -1.01 2.63
C THR A 84 -3.47 -2.11 2.48
N LEU A 85 -4.26 -2.31 3.54
CA LEU A 85 -5.46 -3.14 3.54
C LEU A 85 -6.63 -2.22 3.87
N PHE A 86 -7.61 -2.16 2.97
CA PHE A 86 -8.73 -1.23 3.07
C PHE A 86 -9.99 -1.83 2.46
N GLN A 87 -11.09 -1.08 2.38
CA GLN A 87 -12.38 -1.56 1.90
C GLN A 87 -12.78 -2.87 2.58
N LEU A 88 -12.58 -2.91 3.90
CA LEU A 88 -12.81 -4.11 4.69
C LEU A 88 -14.29 -4.38 4.85
N SER A 89 -14.69 -5.64 4.60
CA SER A 89 -16.01 -6.14 4.93
C SER A 89 -15.83 -7.42 5.75
N MET A 90 -15.94 -7.29 7.07
CA MET A 90 -15.79 -8.44 7.95
C MET A 90 -16.95 -9.42 7.81
N ALA A 91 -18.16 -8.91 7.50
CA ALA A 91 -19.33 -9.74 7.23
C ALA A 91 -19.09 -10.69 6.04
N HIS A 92 -18.35 -10.23 5.04
CA HIS A 92 -18.01 -11.02 3.84
C HIS A 92 -16.59 -11.53 3.85
N ARG A 93 -15.84 -11.28 4.90
CA ARG A 93 -14.45 -11.69 5.09
C ARG A 93 -13.58 -11.34 3.90
N ARG A 94 -13.65 -10.09 3.44
CA ARG A 94 -12.89 -9.61 2.30
C ARG A 94 -12.27 -8.25 2.57
N GLY A 95 -11.22 -7.94 1.81
CA GLY A 95 -10.57 -6.65 1.82
C GLY A 95 -9.90 -6.37 0.48
N GLU A 96 -9.48 -5.13 0.30
CA GLU A 96 -8.75 -4.70 -0.87
C GLU A 96 -7.34 -4.31 -0.44
N ILE A 97 -6.34 -4.61 -1.29
CA ILE A 97 -4.95 -4.26 -1.01
C ILE A 97 -4.44 -3.22 -1.99
N GLY A 98 -3.51 -2.40 -1.51
CA GLY A 98 -2.75 -1.48 -2.33
C GLY A 98 -1.31 -1.45 -1.84
N PHE A 99 -0.40 -1.01 -2.71
CA PHE A 99 1.00 -0.84 -2.34
C PHE A 99 1.66 0.21 -3.22
N ALA A 100 2.67 0.85 -2.66
CA ALA A 100 3.51 1.80 -3.38
C ALA A 100 4.94 1.65 -2.88
N LEU A 101 5.91 1.77 -3.78
CA LEU A 101 7.33 1.72 -3.46
C LEU A 101 8.02 2.86 -4.19
N GLY A 102 8.90 3.59 -3.50
CA GLY A 102 9.70 4.64 -4.12
C GLY A 102 10.50 4.10 -5.30
N SER A 103 10.57 4.86 -6.40
CA SER A 103 11.16 4.36 -7.65
C SER A 103 12.64 4.02 -7.53
N ALA A 104 13.37 4.69 -6.62
CA ALA A 104 14.78 4.38 -6.34
C ALA A 104 14.98 2.97 -5.75
N TRP A 105 13.91 2.35 -5.26
CA TRP A 105 13.95 1.07 -4.55
C TRP A 105 13.33 -0.08 -5.34
N TRP A 106 12.91 0.18 -6.57
CA TRP A 106 12.34 -0.84 -7.44
C TRP A 106 13.38 -1.90 -7.82
N GLY A 107 12.91 -3.11 -8.14
CA GLY A 107 13.76 -4.19 -8.62
C GLY A 107 14.52 -4.96 -7.55
N ARG A 108 14.21 -4.74 -6.28
CA ARG A 108 14.87 -5.41 -5.14
C ARG A 108 14.03 -6.50 -4.48
N GLY A 109 12.80 -6.71 -4.96
CA GLY A 109 11.88 -7.68 -4.39
C GLY A 109 11.17 -7.20 -3.13
N TRP A 110 11.31 -5.94 -2.74
CA TRP A 110 10.73 -5.42 -1.50
C TRP A 110 9.21 -5.22 -1.60
N ALA A 111 8.69 -4.82 -2.76
CA ALA A 111 7.25 -4.72 -2.94
C ALA A 111 6.59 -6.08 -2.80
N ARG A 112 7.16 -7.11 -3.40
CA ARG A 112 6.67 -8.48 -3.28
C ARG A 112 6.71 -8.97 -1.83
N ALA A 113 7.82 -8.75 -1.14
CA ALA A 113 7.97 -9.13 0.27
C ALA A 113 6.92 -8.45 1.15
N ALA A 114 6.66 -7.15 0.91
CA ALA A 114 5.66 -6.41 1.66
C ALA A 114 4.24 -6.93 1.42
N VAL A 115 3.88 -7.19 0.16
CA VAL A 115 2.55 -7.70 -0.19
C VAL A 115 2.36 -9.12 0.34
N GLU A 116 3.36 -10.00 0.24
CA GLU A 116 3.31 -11.33 0.85
C GLU A 116 3.03 -11.26 2.35
N CYS A 117 3.72 -10.37 3.04
CA CYS A 117 3.58 -10.17 4.47
C CYS A 117 2.16 -9.71 4.82
N LEU A 118 1.60 -8.79 4.04
CA LEU A 118 0.23 -8.32 4.22
C LEU A 118 -0.79 -9.43 3.97
N ILE A 119 -0.60 -10.22 2.92
CA ILE A 119 -1.49 -11.34 2.59
C ILE A 119 -1.53 -12.34 3.74
N ASP A 120 -0.38 -12.73 4.25
CA ASP A 120 -0.30 -13.68 5.37
C ASP A 120 -1.03 -13.14 6.60
N HIS A 121 -0.83 -11.87 6.92
CA HIS A 121 -1.52 -11.24 8.04
C HIS A 121 -3.05 -11.21 7.83
N ALA A 122 -3.49 -10.87 6.62
CA ALA A 122 -4.91 -10.79 6.30
C ALA A 122 -5.61 -12.14 6.45
N PHE A 123 -5.01 -13.21 5.97
CA PHE A 123 -5.60 -14.54 6.05
C PHE A 123 -5.43 -15.17 7.43
N ASP A 124 -4.24 -15.08 8.02
CA ASP A 124 -3.91 -15.80 9.26
C ASP A 124 -4.40 -15.08 10.51
N ALA A 125 -4.21 -13.75 10.59
CA ALA A 125 -4.56 -12.97 11.78
C ALA A 125 -5.95 -12.35 11.71
N LEU A 126 -6.38 -11.88 10.53
CA LEU A 126 -7.67 -11.22 10.34
C LEU A 126 -8.75 -12.17 9.83
N ASP A 127 -8.40 -13.39 9.53
CA ASP A 127 -9.33 -14.42 9.05
C ASP A 127 -10.14 -14.00 7.81
N LEU A 128 -9.52 -13.26 6.90
CA LEU A 128 -10.16 -12.91 5.64
C LEU A 128 -10.16 -14.11 4.70
N GLY A 129 -11.20 -14.21 3.86
CA GLY A 129 -11.33 -15.28 2.89
C GLY A 129 -11.05 -14.81 1.45
N ARG A 130 -11.00 -13.50 1.21
CA ARG A 130 -10.79 -12.93 -0.11
C ARG A 130 -10.04 -11.61 -0.03
N LEU A 131 -9.05 -11.45 -0.89
CA LEU A 131 -8.37 -10.19 -1.12
C LEU A 131 -8.54 -9.77 -2.57
N GLU A 132 -8.82 -8.48 -2.76
CA GLU A 132 -8.97 -7.86 -4.06
C GLU A 132 -7.90 -6.81 -4.26
N ALA A 133 -7.54 -6.53 -5.51
CA ALA A 133 -6.66 -5.44 -5.87
C ALA A 133 -7.18 -4.78 -7.15
N ASP A 134 -7.22 -3.46 -7.12
CA ASP A 134 -7.62 -2.65 -8.27
C ASP A 134 -6.36 -2.04 -8.88
N VAL A 135 -6.05 -2.39 -10.12
CA VAL A 135 -4.81 -1.99 -10.78
C VAL A 135 -5.13 -1.46 -12.18
N ASP A 136 -4.52 -0.32 -12.52
CA ASP A 136 -4.57 0.20 -13.87
C ASP A 136 -3.97 -0.87 -14.82
N PRO A 137 -4.68 -1.25 -15.89
CA PRO A 137 -4.22 -2.32 -16.79
C PRO A 137 -2.90 -2.00 -17.51
N ARG A 138 -2.51 -0.72 -17.56
CA ARG A 138 -1.21 -0.30 -18.10
C ARG A 138 -0.07 -0.56 -17.13
N ASN A 139 -0.36 -0.75 -15.86
CA ASN A 139 0.65 -1.02 -14.83
C ASN A 139 1.02 -2.50 -14.82
N THR A 140 1.83 -2.90 -15.80
CA THR A 140 2.21 -4.29 -16.01
C THR A 140 3.07 -4.84 -14.88
N ALA A 141 3.87 -3.99 -14.23
CA ALA A 141 4.71 -4.41 -13.10
C ALA A 141 3.85 -4.86 -11.91
N SER A 142 2.82 -4.08 -11.54
CA SER A 142 1.91 -4.43 -10.46
C SER A 142 1.06 -5.65 -10.80
N LEU A 143 0.54 -5.72 -12.03
CA LEU A 143 -0.22 -6.89 -12.49
C LEU A 143 0.63 -8.16 -12.41
N GLY A 144 1.87 -8.11 -12.89
CA GLY A 144 2.77 -9.26 -12.85
C GLY A 144 3.10 -9.70 -11.43
N LEU A 145 3.31 -8.75 -10.52
CA LEU A 145 3.56 -9.05 -9.12
C LEU A 145 2.37 -9.75 -8.47
N LEU A 146 1.17 -9.23 -8.67
CA LEU A 146 -0.05 -9.80 -8.11
C LEU A 146 -0.35 -11.20 -8.68
N GLU A 147 -0.15 -11.40 -9.98
CA GLU A 147 -0.33 -12.71 -10.60
C GLU A 147 0.64 -13.74 -10.01
N ARG A 148 1.90 -13.37 -9.78
CA ARG A 148 2.89 -14.27 -9.14
C ARG A 148 2.50 -14.62 -7.71
N LEU A 149 1.72 -13.77 -7.04
CA LEU A 149 1.23 -14.00 -5.70
C LEU A 149 -0.12 -14.74 -5.67
N GLY A 150 -0.63 -15.14 -6.84
CA GLY A 150 -1.85 -15.93 -6.93
C GLY A 150 -3.13 -15.15 -7.18
N PHE A 151 -3.05 -13.83 -7.39
CA PHE A 151 -4.21 -13.05 -7.79
C PHE A 151 -4.63 -13.39 -9.21
N ARG A 152 -5.92 -13.43 -9.45
CA ARG A 152 -6.50 -13.65 -10.77
C ARG A 152 -7.22 -12.40 -11.24
N ARG A 153 -7.08 -12.09 -12.52
CA ARG A 153 -7.80 -11.01 -13.15
C ARG A 153 -9.27 -11.41 -13.34
N GLU A 154 -10.18 -10.64 -12.77
CA GLU A 154 -11.61 -10.94 -12.85
C GLU A 154 -12.39 -9.96 -13.72
N GLY A 155 -11.82 -8.79 -14.03
CA GLY A 155 -12.53 -7.82 -14.86
C GLY A 155 -11.70 -6.61 -15.21
N LEU A 156 -12.25 -5.79 -16.09
CA LEU A 156 -11.69 -4.53 -16.52
C LEU A 156 -12.77 -3.45 -16.40
N LEU A 157 -12.51 -2.43 -15.58
CA LEU A 157 -13.36 -1.26 -15.45
C LEU A 157 -12.78 -0.16 -16.35
N ARG A 158 -13.51 0.19 -17.41
CA ARG A 158 -13.05 1.20 -18.37
C ARG A 158 -13.37 2.60 -17.86
N GLU A 159 -12.41 3.52 -18.07
CA GLU A 159 -12.62 4.96 -17.81
C GLU A 159 -13.10 5.26 -16.39
N ARG A 160 -12.72 4.43 -15.43
CA ARG A 160 -13.18 4.54 -14.05
C ARG A 160 -12.63 5.80 -13.36
N ASP A 161 -11.34 6.09 -13.57
CA ASP A 161 -10.68 7.23 -12.94
C ASP A 161 -10.05 8.13 -14.01
N ARG A 162 -10.12 9.43 -13.78
CA ARG A 162 -9.45 10.42 -14.62
C ARG A 162 -8.56 11.29 -13.75
N VAL A 163 -7.27 11.31 -14.07
CA VAL A 163 -6.26 12.08 -13.34
C VAL A 163 -5.45 12.89 -14.36
N ALA A 164 -5.34 14.20 -14.16
CA ALA A 164 -4.60 15.11 -15.05
C ALA A 164 -4.98 14.97 -16.53
N GLY A 165 -6.26 14.67 -16.82
CA GLY A 165 -6.78 14.53 -18.18
C GLY A 165 -6.64 13.13 -18.77
N GLU A 166 -6.00 12.18 -18.08
CA GLU A 166 -5.94 10.77 -18.49
C GLU A 166 -7.17 10.00 -17.99
N VAL A 167 -7.61 9.03 -18.76
CA VAL A 167 -8.76 8.17 -18.46
C VAL A 167 -8.31 6.74 -18.24
#